data_7580a921767fd53a8df738751360aee5
#
_entry.id   7580a921767fd53a8df738751360aee5
#
_cell.length_a   1.000
_cell.length_b   1.000
_cell.length_c   1.000
_cell.angle_alpha   90.00
_cell.angle_beta   90.00
_cell.angle_gamma   90.00
#
_symmetry.space_group_name_H-M   'P 1'
#
loop_
_entity.id
_entity.type
_entity.pdbx_description
1 polymer ?
#
loop_
_entity_poly.entity_id
_entity_poly.type
_entity_poly.pdbx_seq_one_letter_code
_entity_poly.pdbx_strand_id
1 'polypeptide(L)'
;MKRTLKILVACEESQAVCKEFRRLGHIAFSCDLQECSGGHPEWHFHQDVLEIIKNGGGHLQSGEEYYIDGNWDLMVAHPPCTYLAVSGAQWYYHP
;
A
#
# COMPACT_ATOMS: atom_id res chain seq x y z
N MET A 1 13.96 6.33 20.93
CA MET A 1 13.11 7.18 20.11
C MET A 1 12.65 6.41 18.87
N LYS A 2 11.37 6.42 18.61
CA LYS A 2 10.83 5.67 17.47
C LYS A 2 10.89 6.50 16.20
N ARG A 3 11.36 5.89 15.12
CA ARG A 3 11.35 6.51 13.80
C ARG A 3 9.98 6.30 13.15
N THR A 4 9.42 7.37 12.60
CA THR A 4 8.20 7.28 11.82
C THR A 4 8.55 6.81 10.41
N LEU A 5 7.99 5.67 10.00
CA LEU A 5 8.24 5.11 8.69
C LEU A 5 7.15 5.52 7.72
N LYS A 6 7.53 5.62 6.44
CA LYS A 6 6.59 5.80 5.33
C LYS A 6 6.38 4.44 4.70
N ILE A 7 5.18 3.90 4.85
CA ILE A 7 4.87 2.50 4.52
C ILE A 7 3.79 2.44 3.45
N LEU A 8 4.06 1.68 2.41
CA LEU A 8 3.08 1.41 1.35
C LEU A 8 2.67 -0.06 1.44
N VAL A 9 1.37 -0.29 1.60
CA VAL A 9 0.81 -1.65 1.64
C VAL A 9 0.09 -1.90 0.32
N ALA A 10 0.72 -2.66 -0.54
CA ALA A 10 0.23 -2.90 -1.89
C ALA A 10 -0.79 -4.04 -1.91
N CYS A 11 -1.79 -3.90 -2.77
CA CYS A 11 -2.84 -4.91 -2.98
C CYS A 11 -3.61 -5.19 -1.69
N GLU A 12 -3.93 -4.14 -0.94
CA GLU A 12 -4.66 -4.29 0.31
C GLU A 12 -5.91 -3.41 0.34
N GLU A 13 -6.99 -3.91 -0.25
CA GLU A 13 -8.25 -3.17 -0.23
C GLU A 13 -8.88 -3.15 1.17
N SER A 14 -8.61 -4.15 2.01
CA SER A 14 -9.18 -4.22 3.36
C SER A 14 -8.53 -3.24 4.34
N GLN A 15 -7.33 -2.79 4.04
CA GLN A 15 -6.56 -1.85 4.87
C GLN A 15 -6.20 -2.40 6.26
N ALA A 16 -6.25 -3.71 6.45
CA ALA A 16 -5.99 -4.30 7.76
C ALA A 16 -4.57 -3.99 8.27
N VAL A 17 -3.57 -4.22 7.42
CA VAL A 17 -2.18 -3.96 7.79
C VAL A 17 -1.89 -2.47 7.84
N CYS A 18 -2.45 -1.71 6.91
CA CYS A 18 -2.32 -0.27 6.87
C CYS A 18 -2.81 0.37 8.18
N LYS A 19 -3.98 -0.04 8.66
CA LYS A 19 -4.53 0.47 9.91
C LYS A 19 -3.62 0.16 11.09
N GLU A 20 -3.02 -1.03 11.09
CA GLU A 20 -2.16 -1.45 12.19
C GLU A 20 -0.89 -0.60 12.24
N PHE A 21 -0.28 -0.32 11.10
CA PHE A 21 0.88 0.55 11.05
C PHE A 21 0.54 1.97 11.50
N ARG A 22 -0.64 2.47 11.13
CA ARG A 22 -1.05 3.80 11.58
C ARG A 22 -1.31 3.83 13.07
N ARG A 23 -1.86 2.75 13.62
CA ARG A 23 -2.05 2.64 15.07
C ARG A 23 -0.71 2.72 15.80
N LEU A 24 0.35 2.22 15.17
CA LEU A 24 1.71 2.27 15.74
C LEU A 24 2.40 3.61 15.51
N GLY A 25 1.75 4.54 14.84
CA GLY A 25 2.28 5.88 14.66
C GLY A 25 3.03 6.13 13.36
N HIS A 26 2.97 5.19 12.42
CA HIS A 26 3.64 5.35 11.13
C HIS A 26 2.73 6.01 10.10
N ILE A 27 3.35 6.55 9.05
CA ILE A 27 2.64 7.08 7.88
C ILE A 27 2.44 5.91 6.94
N ALA A 28 1.23 5.36 6.89
CA ALA A 28 0.94 4.17 6.10
C ALA A 28 -0.22 4.42 5.16
N PHE A 29 -0.09 3.89 3.94
CA PHE A 29 -1.13 3.97 2.92
C PHE A 29 -1.33 2.60 2.30
N SER A 30 -2.57 2.26 2.01
CA SER A 30 -2.90 1.07 1.23
C SER A 30 -3.00 1.45 -0.24
N CYS A 31 -2.91 0.46 -1.12
CA CYS A 31 -2.98 0.67 -2.56
C CYS A 31 -3.61 -0.55 -3.22
N ASP A 32 -4.59 -0.32 -4.09
CA ASP A 32 -5.23 -1.39 -4.85
C ASP A 32 -5.96 -0.77 -6.03
N LEU A 33 -6.19 -1.57 -7.07
CA LEU A 33 -7.01 -1.15 -8.18
C LEU A 33 -8.49 -1.13 -7.81
N GLN A 34 -8.85 -1.83 -6.74
CA GLN A 34 -10.20 -1.82 -6.20
C GLN A 34 -10.34 -0.76 -5.12
N GLU A 35 -11.57 -0.32 -4.90
CA GLU A 35 -11.87 0.57 -3.80
C GLU A 35 -11.62 -0.13 -2.47
N CYS A 36 -11.25 0.65 -1.45
CA CYS A 36 -11.00 0.05 -0.14
C CYS A 36 -12.30 -0.32 0.55
N SER A 37 -12.26 -1.40 1.30
CA SER A 37 -13.36 -1.81 2.19
C SER A 37 -13.06 -1.53 3.65
N GLY A 38 -11.88 -1.01 3.93
CA GLY A 38 -11.44 -0.74 5.31
C GLY A 38 -12.00 0.52 5.93
N GLY A 39 -12.69 1.35 5.17
CA GLY A 39 -13.35 2.53 5.70
C GLY A 39 -12.51 3.80 5.70
N HIS A 40 -11.31 3.76 5.14
CA HIS A 40 -10.41 4.93 5.13
C HIS A 40 -9.95 5.28 3.71
N PRO A 41 -10.82 5.85 2.88
CA PRO A 41 -10.44 6.24 1.52
C PRO A 41 -9.32 7.29 1.50
N GLU A 42 -9.15 8.03 2.57
CA GLU A 42 -8.08 9.02 2.70
C GLU A 42 -6.70 8.37 2.88
N TRP A 43 -6.64 7.06 3.11
CA TRP A 43 -5.38 6.31 3.25
C TRP A 43 -5.19 5.32 2.12
N HIS A 44 -6.01 5.36 1.09
CA HIS A 44 -6.03 4.35 0.03
C HIS A 44 -5.76 4.97 -1.33
N PHE A 45 -4.64 4.57 -1.95
CA PHE A 45 -4.37 4.93 -3.34
C PHE A 45 -5.15 3.99 -4.24
N HIS A 46 -6.13 4.53 -4.95
CA HIS A 46 -6.95 3.76 -5.88
C HIS A 46 -6.28 3.79 -7.25
N GLN A 47 -5.11 3.16 -7.33
CA GLN A 47 -4.24 3.20 -8.50
C GLN A 47 -3.36 1.95 -8.55
N ASP A 48 -2.67 1.78 -9.69
CA ASP A 48 -1.65 0.76 -9.84
C ASP A 48 -0.48 1.08 -8.91
N VAL A 49 -0.04 0.09 -8.15
CA VAL A 49 1.05 0.27 -7.19
C VAL A 49 2.35 0.72 -7.85
N LEU A 50 2.58 0.31 -9.09
CA LEU A 50 3.80 0.72 -9.81
C LEU A 50 3.87 2.22 -10.00
N GLU A 51 2.73 2.86 -10.25
CA GLU A 51 2.66 4.31 -10.35
C GLU A 51 2.96 4.98 -9.02
N ILE A 52 2.47 4.41 -7.93
CA ILE A 52 2.70 4.94 -6.59
C ILE A 52 4.18 4.85 -6.22
N ILE A 53 4.81 3.73 -6.54
CA ILE A 53 6.24 3.55 -6.27
C ILE A 53 7.06 4.53 -7.09
N LYS A 54 6.74 4.64 -8.38
CA LYS A 54 7.50 5.46 -9.31
C LYS A 54 7.42 6.95 -8.96
N ASN A 55 6.23 7.41 -8.57
CA ASN A 55 5.99 8.83 -8.34
C ASN A 55 6.06 9.24 -6.87
N GLY A 56 6.16 8.29 -5.97
CA GLY A 56 6.15 8.57 -4.54
C GLY A 56 4.79 8.85 -3.98
N GLY A 57 3.73 8.57 -4.75
CA GLY A 57 2.37 8.82 -4.33
C GLY A 57 1.43 8.87 -5.52
N GLY A 58 0.26 9.42 -5.32
CA GLY A 58 -0.74 9.54 -6.36
C GLY A 58 -2.07 10.01 -5.82
N HIS A 59 -3.14 9.53 -6.44
CA HIS A 59 -4.51 9.93 -6.08
C HIS A 59 -5.09 9.00 -5.04
N LEU A 60 -5.55 9.60 -3.95
CA LEU A 60 -6.27 8.86 -2.91
C LEU A 60 -7.72 8.69 -3.33
N GLN A 61 -8.33 7.61 -2.86
CA GLN A 61 -9.73 7.32 -3.16
C GLN A 61 -10.65 8.44 -2.67
N SER A 62 -10.24 9.17 -1.64
CA SER A 62 -10.99 10.32 -1.12
C SER A 62 -11.05 11.49 -2.10
N GLY A 63 -10.24 11.48 -3.15
CA GLY A 63 -10.16 12.56 -4.13
C GLY A 63 -8.97 13.46 -3.96
N GLU A 64 -8.23 13.29 -2.89
CA GLU A 64 -7.01 14.07 -2.65
C GLU A 64 -5.81 13.41 -3.30
N GLU A 65 -4.72 14.17 -3.41
CA GLU A 65 -3.44 13.64 -3.84
C GLU A 65 -2.48 13.66 -2.67
N TYR A 66 -1.60 12.68 -2.63
CA TYR A 66 -0.58 12.62 -1.61
C TYR A 66 0.73 12.10 -2.22
N TYR A 67 1.81 12.82 -1.93
CA TYR A 67 3.15 12.43 -2.36
C TYR A 67 4.09 12.53 -1.18
N ILE A 68 4.91 11.49 -0.99
CA ILE A 68 5.88 11.49 0.09
C ILE A 68 7.11 12.29 -0.32
N ASP A 69 7.83 12.78 0.68
CA ASP A 69 9.11 13.42 0.49
C ASP A 69 10.18 12.33 0.60
N GLY A 70 10.83 12.03 -0.53
CA GLY A 70 11.81 10.96 -0.58
C GLY A 70 11.20 9.63 -1.00
N ASN A 71 11.65 8.55 -0.39
CA ASN A 71 11.25 7.20 -0.76
C ASN A 71 10.40 6.54 0.31
N TRP A 72 9.65 5.52 -0.12
CA TRP A 72 8.98 4.64 0.84
C TRP A 72 10.02 3.89 1.65
N ASP A 73 9.81 3.80 2.96
CA ASP A 73 10.74 3.09 3.86
C ASP A 73 10.49 1.60 3.85
N LEU A 74 9.23 1.20 3.64
CA LEU A 74 8.84 -0.20 3.66
C LEU A 74 7.67 -0.39 2.72
N MET A 75 7.66 -1.50 2.00
CA MET A 75 6.51 -1.90 1.20
C MET A 75 6.12 -3.32 1.58
N VAL A 76 4.83 -3.48 1.91
CA VAL A 76 4.24 -4.79 2.16
C VAL A 76 3.27 -5.07 1.02
N ALA A 77 3.38 -6.23 0.39
CA ALA A 77 2.54 -6.57 -0.75
C ALA A 77 1.74 -7.84 -0.48
N HIS A 78 0.46 -7.79 -0.87
CA HIS A 78 -0.43 -8.95 -0.78
C HIS A 78 -0.93 -9.29 -2.19
N PRO A 79 -0.13 -10.02 -2.99
CA PRO A 79 -0.52 -10.30 -4.38
C PRO A 79 -1.85 -11.06 -4.44
N PRO A 80 -2.68 -10.77 -5.42
CA PRO A 80 -3.93 -11.54 -5.60
C PRO A 80 -3.63 -13.01 -5.90
N CYS A 81 -4.61 -13.88 -5.64
CA CYS A 81 -4.46 -15.30 -5.88
C CYS A 81 -4.12 -15.63 -7.33
N THR A 82 -4.59 -14.82 -8.28
CA THR A 82 -4.27 -15.02 -9.69
C THR A 82 -2.77 -14.87 -9.95
N TYR A 83 -2.11 -13.99 -9.24
CA TYR A 83 -0.66 -13.86 -9.33
C TYR A 83 0.04 -15.10 -8.78
N LEU A 84 -0.48 -15.64 -7.70
CA LEU A 84 0.09 -16.84 -7.10
C LEU A 84 -0.04 -18.03 -8.03
N ALA A 85 -1.12 -18.10 -8.82
CA ALA A 85 -1.35 -19.20 -9.74
C ALA A 85 -0.46 -19.12 -10.99
N VAL A 86 -0.07 -17.92 -11.42
CA VAL A 86 0.64 -17.73 -12.68
C VAL A 86 2.12 -17.46 -12.45
N SER A 87 2.42 -16.40 -11.74
CA SER A 87 3.81 -16.01 -11.49
C SER A 87 4.10 -15.78 -10.02
N GLY A 88 3.09 -15.56 -9.24
CA GLY A 88 3.23 -15.28 -7.82
C GLY A 88 3.86 -16.43 -7.05
N ALA A 89 3.76 -17.65 -7.57
CA ALA A 89 4.40 -18.80 -6.93
C ALA A 89 5.90 -18.62 -6.80
N GLN A 90 6.53 -17.99 -7.79
CA GLN A 90 7.96 -17.71 -7.73
C GLN A 90 8.28 -16.71 -6.63
N TRP A 91 7.44 -15.72 -6.47
CA TRP A 91 7.60 -14.74 -5.40
C TRP A 91 7.46 -15.40 -4.04
N TYR A 92 6.51 -16.33 -3.95
CA TYR A 92 6.19 -16.99 -2.70
C TYR A 92 7.35 -17.85 -2.19
N TYR A 93 8.11 -18.45 -3.10
CA TYR A 93 9.20 -19.33 -2.75
C TYR A 93 10.55 -18.63 -2.64
N HIS A 94 10.62 -17.36 -2.92
CA HIS A 94 11.85 -16.60 -2.74
C HIS A 94 11.89 -16.06 -1.33
N PRO A 95 12.83 -16.52 -0.52
CA PRO A 95 12.96 -16.06 0.84
C PRO A 95 13.37 -14.60 0.93
#